data_5a10acb548118b79bb3bb12c150e7e2a
#
_entry.id   5a10acb548118b79bb3bb12c150e7e2a
#
_cell.length_a   1.000
_cell.length_b   1.000
_cell.length_c   1.000
_cell.angle_alpha   90.00
_cell.angle_beta   90.00
_cell.angle_gamma   90.00
#
_symmetry.space_group_name_H-M   'P 1'
#
loop_
_entity.id
_entity.type
_entity.pdbx_description
1 polymer ?
#
loop_
_entity_poly.entity_id
_entity_poly.type
_entity_poly.pdbx_seq_one_letter_code
_entity_poly.pdbx_strand_id
1 'polypeptide(L)'
;MTSNVRTIGSMGLQIWLRPDHEALGLAAPAITTSGYVPPIDTFASMPQTLWAEDWPADDRPLTVAYFCGALDVPWPTTEDLPVYAQRCRQRAREEAVNFLDHLVGVHLPGAVTETGFAWHLLAGANGERGGEALATQHLSVNVDPSDRYVLSIPGTDEYRLRPDESGFDNLVLAGDWTDSGLNSGCIEAAVLSGLQAANVIVGRGRYHRIRGLYLP
;
A
#
# COMPACT_ATOMS: atom_id res chain seq x y z
N MET A 1 7.85 12.67 -19.48
CA MET A 1 7.30 11.90 -18.35
C MET A 1 7.23 12.70 -17.06
N THR A 2 8.33 13.07 -16.42
CA THR A 2 8.37 13.69 -15.08
C THR A 2 7.54 14.97 -14.91
N SER A 3 7.26 15.72 -15.98
CA SER A 3 6.42 16.92 -15.91
C SER A 3 4.91 16.65 -15.98
N ASN A 4 4.50 15.50 -16.48
CA ASN A 4 3.09 15.20 -16.81
C ASN A 4 2.54 14.03 -15.98
N VAL A 5 3.39 13.06 -15.61
CA VAL A 5 3.00 11.94 -14.76
C VAL A 5 3.20 12.33 -13.29
N ARG A 6 2.11 12.43 -12.55
CA ARG A 6 2.12 12.87 -11.15
C ARG A 6 2.29 11.71 -10.20
N THR A 7 2.77 12.02 -8.99
CA THR A 7 2.88 11.08 -7.89
C THR A 7 2.14 11.59 -6.67
N ILE A 8 1.70 10.68 -5.80
CA ILE A 8 1.05 10.98 -4.53
C ILE A 8 1.73 10.20 -3.40
N GLY A 9 1.75 10.78 -2.20
CA GLY A 9 2.09 10.02 -1.00
C GLY A 9 1.01 9.00 -0.68
N SER A 10 1.39 7.89 -0.08
CA SER A 10 0.46 6.89 0.42
C SER A 10 0.81 6.46 1.84
N MET A 11 -0.17 5.89 2.53
CA MET A 11 0.03 5.28 3.84
C MET A 11 -0.59 3.89 3.88
N GLY A 12 -0.01 3.03 4.70
CA GLY A 12 -0.56 1.72 4.99
C GLY A 12 -0.48 1.46 6.48
N LEU A 13 -1.58 1.02 7.07
CA LEU A 13 -1.69 0.58 8.45
C LEU A 13 -2.00 -0.90 8.47
N GLN A 14 -1.12 -1.71 9.07
CA GLN A 14 -1.38 -3.11 9.31
C GLN A 14 -1.44 -3.36 10.81
N ILE A 15 -2.54 -3.95 11.26
CA ILE A 15 -2.75 -4.28 12.66
C ILE A 15 -3.03 -5.77 12.83
N TRP A 16 -2.54 -6.30 13.93
CA TRP A 16 -2.75 -7.69 14.36
C TRP A 16 -3.78 -7.71 15.46
N LEU A 17 -4.83 -8.51 15.26
CA LEU A 17 -5.97 -8.59 16.15
C LEU A 17 -6.12 -10.00 16.70
N ARG A 18 -6.37 -10.10 18.02
CA ARG A 18 -6.59 -11.39 18.71
C ARG A 18 -7.85 -12.12 18.26
N PRO A 19 -8.99 -11.44 18.03
CA PRO A 19 -10.20 -12.09 17.57
C PRO A 19 -10.06 -12.63 16.14
N ASP A 20 -10.85 -13.64 15.84
CA ASP A 20 -11.04 -14.14 14.49
C ASP A 20 -11.98 -13.23 13.65
N HIS A 21 -12.17 -13.60 12.40
CA HIS A 21 -13.00 -12.86 11.48
C HIS A 21 -14.49 -12.79 11.89
N GLU A 22 -15.04 -13.84 12.48
CA GLU A 22 -16.45 -13.87 12.93
C GLU A 22 -16.68 -12.90 14.08
N ALA A 23 -15.81 -12.91 15.09
CA ALA A 23 -15.87 -11.99 16.22
C ALA A 23 -15.68 -10.52 15.79
N LEU A 24 -14.94 -10.28 14.69
CA LEU A 24 -14.79 -8.95 14.11
C LEU A 24 -15.95 -8.54 13.19
N GLY A 25 -16.91 -9.45 12.93
CA GLY A 25 -18.06 -9.21 12.07
C GLY A 25 -17.76 -9.29 10.57
N LEU A 26 -16.70 -9.99 10.18
CA LEU A 26 -16.35 -10.21 8.78
C LEU A 26 -17.05 -11.45 8.22
N ALA A 27 -17.54 -11.35 6.98
CA ALA A 27 -18.25 -12.45 6.31
C ALA A 27 -17.34 -13.63 5.92
N ALA A 28 -16.03 -13.41 5.83
CA ALA A 28 -15.02 -14.43 5.49
C ALA A 28 -13.66 -14.04 6.06
N PRO A 29 -12.73 -15.02 6.29
CA PRO A 29 -11.43 -14.72 6.89
C PRO A 29 -10.52 -13.87 6.01
N ALA A 30 -10.63 -13.98 4.68
CA ALA A 30 -9.78 -13.26 3.72
C ALA A 30 -10.67 -12.50 2.73
N ILE A 31 -10.87 -11.22 2.98
CA ILE A 31 -11.66 -10.33 2.12
C ILE A 31 -10.87 -9.06 1.81
N THR A 32 -11.18 -8.46 0.67
CA THR A 32 -10.66 -7.14 0.29
C THR A 32 -11.82 -6.26 -0.14
N THR A 33 -11.83 -5.02 0.35
CA THR A 33 -12.85 -4.03 0.03
C THR A 33 -12.20 -2.66 -0.20
N SER A 34 -12.85 -1.81 -0.99
CA SER A 34 -12.37 -0.46 -1.31
C SER A 34 -13.55 0.51 -1.49
N GLY A 35 -13.26 1.80 -1.57
CA GLY A 35 -14.24 2.84 -1.82
C GLY A 35 -14.79 3.52 -0.58
N TYR A 36 -14.04 3.51 0.51
CA TYR A 36 -14.40 4.12 1.78
C TYR A 36 -13.86 5.56 1.93
N VAL A 37 -13.89 6.08 3.14
CA VAL A 37 -13.53 7.47 3.43
C VAL A 37 -12.01 7.64 3.49
N PRO A 38 -11.42 8.57 2.70
CA PRO A 38 -10.01 8.88 2.78
C PRO A 38 -9.59 9.34 4.20
N PRO A 39 -8.31 9.16 4.57
CA PRO A 39 -7.18 8.71 3.75
C PRO A 39 -7.01 7.19 3.69
N ILE A 40 -7.78 6.43 4.44
CA ILE A 40 -7.72 4.96 4.49
C ILE A 40 -9.00 4.40 3.87
N ASP A 41 -8.98 4.19 2.58
CA ASP A 41 -10.14 3.81 1.78
C ASP A 41 -10.12 2.36 1.27
N THR A 42 -9.06 1.62 1.51
CA THR A 42 -8.91 0.22 1.13
C THR A 42 -8.61 -0.64 2.36
N PHE A 43 -9.31 -1.77 2.46
CA PHE A 43 -9.15 -2.74 3.53
C PHE A 43 -8.91 -4.14 2.96
N ALA A 44 -8.01 -4.89 3.59
CA ALA A 44 -7.82 -6.31 3.36
C ALA A 44 -7.65 -7.07 4.69
N SER A 45 -8.40 -8.14 4.88
CA SER A 45 -8.15 -9.11 5.93
C SER A 45 -7.22 -10.20 5.40
N MET A 46 -6.06 -10.39 6.04
CA MET A 46 -4.99 -11.24 5.56
C MET A 46 -4.49 -12.26 6.60
N PRO A 47 -5.36 -13.05 7.25
CA PRO A 47 -4.95 -14.03 8.26
C PRO A 47 -4.05 -15.13 7.70
N GLN A 48 -4.08 -15.33 6.37
CA GLN A 48 -3.20 -16.28 5.68
C GLN A 48 -1.71 -15.91 5.75
N THR A 49 -1.34 -14.70 6.16
CA THR A 49 0.07 -14.32 6.35
C THR A 49 0.64 -14.80 7.69
N LEU A 50 -0.21 -15.06 8.67
CA LEU A 50 0.17 -15.41 10.05
C LEU A 50 1.00 -16.71 10.16
N TRP A 51 0.95 -17.60 9.17
CA TRP A 51 1.76 -18.81 9.17
C TRP A 51 3.27 -18.55 9.06
N ALA A 52 3.63 -17.41 8.46
CA ALA A 52 5.01 -17.00 8.25
C ALA A 52 5.55 -16.12 9.39
N GLU A 53 4.73 -15.83 10.39
CA GLU A 53 5.05 -14.94 11.50
C GLU A 53 5.28 -15.75 12.78
N ASP A 54 6.24 -15.30 13.59
CA ASP A 54 6.60 -15.94 14.85
C ASP A 54 5.91 -15.21 16.03
N TRP A 55 4.79 -15.78 16.51
CA TRP A 55 4.01 -15.28 17.62
C TRP A 55 4.04 -16.23 18.81
N PRO A 56 4.05 -15.73 20.07
CA PRO A 56 3.85 -16.56 21.24
C PRO A 56 2.55 -17.37 21.12
N ALA A 57 2.61 -18.66 21.48
CA ALA A 57 1.47 -19.56 21.28
C ALA A 57 0.21 -19.14 22.06
N ASP A 58 0.39 -18.47 23.20
CA ASP A 58 -0.67 -17.98 24.09
C ASP A 58 -1.15 -16.56 23.76
N ASP A 59 -0.53 -15.86 22.82
CA ASP A 59 -0.90 -14.50 22.41
C ASP A 59 -0.89 -14.31 20.89
N ARG A 60 -1.07 -15.38 20.12
CA ARG A 60 -1.11 -15.34 18.69
C ARG A 60 -2.37 -14.62 18.18
N PRO A 61 -2.25 -13.61 17.30
CA PRO A 61 -3.39 -13.00 16.63
C PRO A 61 -4.08 -14.02 15.70
N LEU A 62 -5.38 -13.83 15.48
CA LEU A 62 -6.17 -14.63 14.54
C LEU A 62 -6.53 -13.85 13.27
N THR A 63 -6.37 -12.53 13.28
CA THR A 63 -6.65 -11.66 12.14
C THR A 63 -5.50 -10.68 11.92
N VAL A 64 -5.12 -10.50 10.65
CA VAL A 64 -4.30 -9.38 10.18
C VAL A 64 -5.22 -8.48 9.37
N ALA A 65 -5.36 -7.24 9.79
CA ALA A 65 -6.15 -6.22 9.11
C ALA A 65 -5.20 -5.18 8.49
N TYR A 66 -5.19 -5.10 7.17
CA TYR A 66 -4.40 -4.14 6.42
C TYR A 66 -5.31 -3.07 5.83
N PHE A 67 -4.93 -1.84 6.04
CA PHE A 67 -5.62 -0.66 5.54
C PHE A 67 -4.63 0.21 4.78
N CYS A 68 -5.03 0.76 3.64
CA CYS A 68 -4.17 1.68 2.91
C CYS A 68 -4.99 2.73 2.16
N GLY A 69 -4.28 3.78 1.75
CA GLY A 69 -4.87 4.83 0.94
C GLY A 69 -3.88 5.95 0.64
N ALA A 70 -4.37 6.94 -0.08
CA ALA A 70 -3.59 8.12 -0.42
C ALA A 70 -3.41 9.02 0.81
N LEU A 71 -2.17 9.43 1.07
CA LEU A 71 -1.86 10.46 2.04
C LEU A 71 -1.71 11.78 1.29
N ASP A 72 -2.78 12.58 1.27
CA ASP A 72 -2.79 13.87 0.57
C ASP A 72 -2.02 14.93 1.35
N VAL A 73 -0.70 14.89 1.19
CA VAL A 73 0.22 15.89 1.71
C VAL A 73 0.93 16.55 0.54
N PRO A 74 0.78 17.86 0.34
CA PRO A 74 1.44 18.56 -0.75
C PRO A 74 2.94 18.36 -0.73
N TRP A 75 3.54 18.20 -1.92
CA TRP A 75 4.99 18.13 -2.06
C TRP A 75 5.63 19.43 -1.55
N PRO A 76 6.72 19.35 -0.77
CA PRO A 76 7.35 20.55 -0.21
C PRO A 76 8.01 21.39 -1.32
N THR A 77 7.85 22.69 -1.23
CA THR A 77 8.51 23.64 -2.14
C THR A 77 9.77 24.25 -1.54
N THR A 78 9.83 24.37 -0.22
CA THR A 78 10.92 25.03 0.51
C THR A 78 11.40 24.27 1.74
N GLU A 79 10.64 23.28 2.21
CA GLU A 79 10.97 22.48 3.38
C GLU A 79 11.99 21.39 3.01
N ASP A 80 12.94 21.10 3.88
CA ASP A 80 13.87 19.99 3.70
C ASP A 80 13.14 18.63 3.69
N LEU A 81 13.54 17.73 2.79
CA LEU A 81 12.88 16.42 2.63
C LEU A 81 12.81 15.58 3.90
N PRO A 82 13.85 15.49 4.75
CA PRO A 82 13.76 14.80 6.04
C PRO A 82 12.70 15.37 6.98
N VAL A 83 12.57 16.70 7.04
CA VAL A 83 11.57 17.39 7.86
C VAL A 83 10.17 17.13 7.32
N TYR A 84 10.00 17.23 6.00
CA TYR A 84 8.77 16.86 5.31
C TYR A 84 8.35 15.42 5.62
N ALA A 85 9.26 14.46 5.46
CA ALA A 85 8.97 13.04 5.72
C ALA A 85 8.57 12.80 7.19
N GLN A 86 9.22 13.46 8.14
CA GLN A 86 8.87 13.37 9.55
C GLN A 86 7.45 13.91 9.82
N ARG A 87 7.11 15.06 9.26
CA ARG A 87 5.76 15.65 9.36
C ARG A 87 4.70 14.75 8.75
N CYS A 88 4.99 14.12 7.61
CA CYS A 88 4.08 13.15 6.98
C CYS A 88 3.87 11.90 7.86
N ARG A 89 4.93 11.38 8.49
CA ARG A 89 4.81 10.24 9.42
C ARG A 89 3.96 10.59 10.63
N GLN A 90 4.14 11.78 11.18
CA GLN A 90 3.30 12.25 12.28
C GLN A 90 1.84 12.36 11.85
N ARG A 91 1.57 12.98 10.70
CA ARG A 91 0.23 13.10 10.15
C ARG A 91 -0.42 11.73 9.91
N ALA A 92 0.30 10.78 9.32
CA ALA A 92 -0.19 9.44 9.09
C ALA A 92 -0.53 8.71 10.40
N ARG A 93 0.24 8.92 11.47
CA ARG A 93 -0.04 8.36 12.79
C ARG A 93 -1.33 8.95 13.40
N GLU A 94 -1.52 10.25 13.29
CA GLU A 94 -2.74 10.93 13.74
C GLU A 94 -3.96 10.43 12.96
N GLU A 95 -3.85 10.28 11.63
CA GLU A 95 -4.91 9.72 10.78
C GLU A 95 -5.22 8.26 11.12
N ALA A 96 -4.19 7.44 11.40
CA ALA A 96 -4.39 6.04 11.80
C ALA A 96 -5.17 5.92 13.11
N VAL A 97 -4.84 6.74 14.12
CA VAL A 97 -5.56 6.78 15.40
C VAL A 97 -7.00 7.25 15.19
N ASN A 98 -7.18 8.35 14.47
CA ASN A 98 -8.50 8.90 14.16
C ASN A 98 -9.37 7.89 13.39
N PHE A 99 -8.79 7.18 12.43
CA PHE A 99 -9.48 6.14 11.67
C PHE A 99 -9.92 4.98 12.59
N LEU A 100 -9.02 4.48 13.45
CA LEU A 100 -9.35 3.41 14.37
C LEU A 100 -10.46 3.84 15.34
N ASP A 101 -10.39 5.02 15.92
CA ASP A 101 -11.37 5.47 16.92
C ASP A 101 -12.75 5.80 16.33
N HIS A 102 -12.82 6.21 15.06
CA HIS A 102 -14.08 6.75 14.54
C HIS A 102 -14.62 6.06 13.29
N LEU A 103 -13.79 5.38 12.50
CA LEU A 103 -14.16 4.93 11.16
C LEU A 103 -14.01 3.41 10.95
N VAL A 104 -13.16 2.74 11.70
CA VAL A 104 -12.83 1.32 11.51
C VAL A 104 -14.04 0.39 11.62
N GLY A 105 -15.09 0.81 12.33
CA GLY A 105 -16.32 0.04 12.50
C GLY A 105 -17.05 -0.28 11.19
N VAL A 106 -16.80 0.48 10.11
CA VAL A 106 -17.30 0.17 8.77
C VAL A 106 -16.71 -1.15 8.24
N HIS A 107 -15.46 -1.42 8.58
CA HIS A 107 -14.74 -2.63 8.18
C HIS A 107 -14.81 -3.74 9.23
N LEU A 108 -14.67 -3.35 10.50
CA LEU A 108 -14.54 -4.26 11.64
C LEU A 108 -15.59 -3.89 12.71
N PRO A 109 -16.88 -4.18 12.47
CA PRO A 109 -17.95 -3.78 13.43
C PRO A 109 -17.75 -4.40 14.82
N GLY A 110 -17.16 -5.59 14.93
CA GLY A 110 -16.84 -6.23 16.20
C GLY A 110 -15.61 -5.64 16.92
N ALA A 111 -14.89 -4.70 16.30
CA ALA A 111 -13.74 -4.06 16.88
C ALA A 111 -14.04 -2.68 17.51
N VAL A 112 -15.30 -2.27 17.57
CA VAL A 112 -15.69 -0.96 18.12
C VAL A 112 -16.57 -1.10 19.35
N THR A 113 -16.48 -0.11 20.21
CA THR A 113 -17.29 0.06 21.43
C THR A 113 -18.03 1.40 21.35
N GLU A 114 -18.85 1.70 22.34
CA GLU A 114 -19.52 3.01 22.47
C GLU A 114 -18.51 4.19 22.55
N THR A 115 -17.26 3.91 22.97
CA THR A 115 -16.23 4.94 23.17
C THR A 115 -15.15 4.94 22.08
N GLY A 116 -15.28 4.14 21.03
CA GLY A 116 -14.31 4.05 19.93
C GLY A 116 -13.73 2.64 19.75
N PHE A 117 -12.54 2.55 19.22
CA PHE A 117 -11.87 1.29 18.93
C PHE A 117 -11.57 0.49 20.22
N ALA A 118 -11.79 -0.81 20.16
CA ALA A 118 -11.50 -1.73 21.26
C ALA A 118 -10.00 -2.05 21.33
N TRP A 119 -9.20 -1.11 21.80
CA TRP A 119 -7.73 -1.19 21.84
C TRP A 119 -7.16 -2.46 22.43
N HIS A 120 -7.86 -3.11 23.36
CA HIS A 120 -7.44 -4.37 23.97
C HIS A 120 -7.41 -5.56 22.99
N LEU A 121 -8.00 -5.41 21.80
CA LEU A 121 -7.99 -6.42 20.75
C LEU A 121 -6.66 -6.49 20.00
N LEU A 122 -5.83 -5.41 20.05
CA LEU A 122 -4.53 -5.42 19.41
C LEU A 122 -3.58 -6.44 20.05
N ALA A 123 -2.91 -7.23 19.23
CA ALA A 123 -1.78 -8.04 19.63
C ALA A 123 -0.49 -7.23 19.46
N GLY A 124 0.24 -7.01 20.56
CA GLY A 124 1.52 -6.33 20.54
C GLY A 124 2.67 -7.33 20.31
N ALA A 125 3.67 -6.95 19.52
CA ALA A 125 4.78 -7.85 19.14
C ALA A 125 5.63 -8.33 20.32
N ASN A 126 5.67 -7.56 21.44
CA ASN A 126 6.43 -7.90 22.64
C ASN A 126 5.51 -8.05 23.88
N GLY A 127 4.22 -8.32 23.65
CA GLY A 127 3.22 -8.48 24.72
C GLY A 127 2.58 -7.17 25.19
N GLU A 128 2.75 -6.06 24.46
CA GLU A 128 2.04 -4.81 24.72
C GLU A 128 0.53 -4.99 24.65
N ARG A 129 -0.20 -4.22 25.43
CA ARG A 129 -1.66 -4.28 25.56
C ARG A 129 -2.32 -2.92 25.38
N GLY A 130 -3.58 -2.93 24.94
CA GLY A 130 -4.35 -1.71 24.77
C GLY A 130 -3.71 -0.75 23.77
N GLY A 131 -3.80 0.55 24.03
CA GLY A 131 -3.25 1.59 23.14
C GLY A 131 -1.72 1.54 22.98
N GLU A 132 -0.99 0.96 23.93
CA GLU A 132 0.47 0.80 23.84
C GLU A 132 0.85 -0.16 22.70
N ALA A 133 0.02 -1.16 22.42
CA ALA A 133 0.23 -2.10 21.33
C ALA A 133 0.25 -1.43 19.94
N LEU A 134 -0.30 -0.22 19.79
CA LEU A 134 -0.22 0.52 18.53
C LEU A 134 1.23 0.84 18.11
N ALA A 135 2.13 0.98 19.05
CA ALA A 135 3.53 1.28 18.76
C ALA A 135 4.26 0.14 18.03
N THR A 136 3.76 -1.10 18.16
CA THR A 136 4.30 -2.30 17.51
C THR A 136 3.49 -2.76 16.30
N GLN A 137 2.44 -2.02 15.93
CA GLN A 137 1.76 -2.25 14.66
C GLN A 137 2.58 -1.63 13.50
N HIS A 138 2.32 -2.10 12.28
CA HIS A 138 3.06 -1.60 11.12
C HIS A 138 2.34 -0.40 10.50
N LEU A 139 3.01 0.75 10.49
CA LEU A 139 2.56 1.95 9.79
C LEU A 139 3.61 2.35 8.75
N SER A 140 3.31 2.19 7.48
CA SER A 140 4.12 2.66 6.36
C SER A 140 3.66 4.03 5.87
N VAL A 141 4.63 4.87 5.47
CA VAL A 141 4.37 6.19 4.93
C VAL A 141 5.31 6.44 3.76
N ASN A 142 4.77 6.33 2.54
CA ASN A 142 5.52 6.36 1.30
C ASN A 142 5.47 7.79 0.72
N VAL A 143 6.39 8.63 1.13
CA VAL A 143 6.43 10.06 0.78
C VAL A 143 7.78 10.51 0.23
N ASP A 144 8.83 9.72 0.38
CA ASP A 144 10.12 9.99 -0.22
C ASP A 144 10.02 9.90 -1.77
N PRO A 145 10.87 10.59 -2.52
CA PRO A 145 10.78 10.64 -3.99
C PRO A 145 10.70 9.28 -4.66
N SER A 146 11.41 8.27 -4.11
CA SER A 146 11.46 6.90 -4.62
C SER A 146 10.22 6.06 -4.28
N ASP A 147 9.43 6.48 -3.28
CA ASP A 147 8.39 5.64 -2.68
C ASP A 147 6.98 6.10 -3.03
N ARG A 148 6.88 7.28 -3.66
CA ARG A 148 5.59 7.88 -4.01
C ARG A 148 4.88 7.05 -5.08
N TYR A 149 3.59 6.89 -4.89
CA TYR A 149 2.74 6.18 -5.83
C TYR A 149 2.51 6.99 -7.10
N VAL A 150 2.66 6.35 -8.25
CA VAL A 150 2.44 6.99 -9.56
C VAL A 150 0.97 6.93 -9.93
N LEU A 151 0.37 8.09 -10.17
CA LEU A 151 -1.04 8.23 -10.49
C LEU A 151 -1.30 7.95 -11.99
N SER A 152 -2.44 7.28 -12.26
CA SER A 152 -3.02 7.14 -13.60
C SER A 152 -4.14 8.18 -13.75
N ILE A 153 -3.75 9.39 -14.12
CA ILE A 153 -4.70 10.50 -14.33
C ILE A 153 -5.14 10.48 -15.80
N PRO A 154 -6.42 10.68 -16.11
CA PRO A 154 -6.91 10.74 -17.50
C PRO A 154 -6.07 11.69 -18.36
N GLY A 155 -5.64 11.22 -19.53
CA GLY A 155 -4.79 11.98 -20.47
C GLY A 155 -3.31 12.03 -20.10
N THR A 156 -2.82 11.26 -19.13
CA THR A 156 -1.39 11.23 -18.78
C THR A 156 -0.68 9.95 -19.19
N ASP A 157 -1.38 8.93 -19.62
CA ASP A 157 -0.78 7.64 -20.01
C ASP A 157 0.16 7.78 -21.21
N GLU A 158 -0.13 8.66 -22.14
CA GLU A 158 0.72 8.96 -23.30
C GLU A 158 2.13 9.46 -22.92
N TYR A 159 2.32 9.93 -21.69
CA TYR A 159 3.62 10.40 -21.18
C TYR A 159 4.41 9.33 -20.44
N ARG A 160 3.85 8.14 -20.26
CA ARG A 160 4.61 7.02 -19.70
C ARG A 160 5.60 6.52 -20.75
N LEU A 161 6.80 6.16 -20.29
CA LEU A 161 7.85 5.65 -21.16
C LEU A 161 7.83 4.13 -21.16
N ARG A 162 8.10 3.55 -22.32
CA ARG A 162 8.41 2.12 -22.44
C ARG A 162 9.80 1.80 -21.88
N PRO A 163 10.11 0.53 -21.63
CA PRO A 163 11.41 0.11 -21.12
C PRO A 163 12.61 0.59 -21.96
N ASP A 164 12.46 0.74 -23.26
CA ASP A 164 13.49 1.17 -24.21
C ASP A 164 13.48 2.66 -24.53
N GLU A 165 12.62 3.44 -23.89
CA GLU A 165 12.46 4.87 -24.18
C GLU A 165 13.13 5.78 -23.13
N SER A 166 14.13 5.29 -22.42
CA SER A 166 14.88 6.09 -21.42
C SER A 166 15.62 7.28 -22.03
N GLY A 167 15.92 7.23 -23.32
CA GLY A 167 16.80 8.20 -24.01
C GLY A 167 18.30 7.92 -23.84
N PHE A 168 18.66 6.81 -23.19
CA PHE A 168 20.05 6.37 -22.98
C PHE A 168 20.22 4.94 -23.51
N ASP A 169 21.35 4.68 -24.20
CA ASP A 169 21.62 3.37 -24.82
C ASP A 169 21.82 2.24 -23.81
N ASN A 170 22.23 2.57 -22.59
CA ASN A 170 22.58 1.64 -21.52
C ASN A 170 21.64 1.66 -20.32
N LEU A 171 20.48 2.31 -20.44
CA LEU A 171 19.46 2.39 -19.39
C LEU A 171 18.14 1.82 -19.89
N VAL A 172 17.67 0.79 -19.20
CA VAL A 172 16.37 0.18 -19.42
C VAL A 172 15.48 0.46 -18.21
N LEU A 173 14.22 0.81 -18.48
CA LEU A 173 13.22 1.13 -17.45
C LEU A 173 12.40 -0.10 -17.11
N ALA A 174 12.03 -0.26 -15.82
CA ALA A 174 11.11 -1.30 -15.38
C ALA A 174 10.33 -0.81 -14.15
N GLY A 175 9.08 -1.25 -14.02
CA GLY A 175 8.18 -0.92 -12.93
C GLY A 175 6.76 -0.67 -13.43
N ASP A 176 5.78 -0.71 -12.55
CA ASP A 176 4.37 -0.45 -12.86
C ASP A 176 4.09 1.00 -13.30
N TRP A 177 5.05 1.87 -13.11
CA TRP A 177 5.03 3.27 -13.54
C TRP A 177 5.35 3.49 -15.02
N THR A 178 5.88 2.47 -15.72
CA THR A 178 6.17 2.53 -17.15
C THR A 178 4.91 2.32 -18.00
N ASP A 179 5.00 2.52 -19.31
CA ASP A 179 3.96 2.10 -20.26
C ASP A 179 3.97 0.57 -20.38
N SER A 180 3.14 -0.08 -19.56
CA SER A 180 2.98 -1.53 -19.50
C SER A 180 1.73 -2.04 -20.23
N GLY A 181 0.91 -1.11 -20.77
CA GLY A 181 -0.40 -1.41 -21.34
C GLY A 181 -1.53 -1.51 -20.31
N LEU A 182 -1.23 -1.73 -19.02
CA LEU A 182 -2.19 -1.60 -17.90
C LEU A 182 -2.15 -0.21 -17.28
N ASN A 183 -0.97 0.39 -17.23
CA ASN A 183 -0.73 1.77 -16.77
C ASN A 183 -1.34 2.08 -15.39
N SER A 184 -1.29 1.09 -14.50
CA SER A 184 -1.83 1.15 -13.15
C SER A 184 -0.85 0.52 -12.17
N GLY A 185 -0.83 1.00 -10.92
CA GLY A 185 0.01 0.44 -9.87
C GLY A 185 -0.50 -0.92 -9.42
N CYS A 186 0.00 -1.99 -10.03
CA CYS A 186 -0.32 -3.37 -9.68
C CYS A 186 0.82 -4.33 -10.04
N ILE A 187 0.79 -5.51 -9.44
CA ILE A 187 1.81 -6.55 -9.67
C ILE A 187 1.87 -6.95 -11.15
N GLU A 188 0.73 -7.05 -11.81
CA GLU A 188 0.62 -7.41 -13.22
C GLU A 188 1.35 -6.39 -14.11
N ALA A 189 1.17 -5.10 -13.87
CA ALA A 189 1.86 -4.05 -14.61
C ALA A 189 3.38 -4.10 -14.37
N ALA A 190 3.81 -4.33 -13.13
CA ALA A 190 5.23 -4.48 -12.80
C ALA A 190 5.86 -5.70 -13.49
N VAL A 191 5.14 -6.84 -13.53
CA VAL A 191 5.58 -8.06 -14.22
C VAL A 191 5.66 -7.82 -15.73
N LEU A 192 4.63 -7.23 -16.34
CA LEU A 192 4.63 -6.91 -17.78
C LEU A 192 5.80 -6.00 -18.14
N SER A 193 6.03 -4.96 -17.36
CA SER A 193 7.15 -4.04 -17.54
C SER A 193 8.51 -4.75 -17.43
N GLY A 194 8.68 -5.61 -16.41
CA GLY A 194 9.90 -6.40 -16.23
C GLY A 194 10.18 -7.36 -17.41
N LEU A 195 9.14 -8.01 -17.95
CA LEU A 195 9.27 -8.87 -19.13
C LEU A 195 9.60 -8.07 -20.40
N GLN A 196 9.03 -6.87 -20.56
CA GLN A 196 9.40 -5.98 -21.65
C GLN A 196 10.86 -5.52 -21.54
N ALA A 197 11.30 -5.13 -20.33
CA ALA A 197 12.68 -4.76 -20.06
C ALA A 197 13.65 -5.91 -20.36
N ALA A 198 13.31 -7.14 -19.98
CA ALA A 198 14.11 -8.32 -20.29
C ALA A 198 14.23 -8.53 -21.81
N ASN A 199 13.13 -8.34 -22.56
CA ASN A 199 13.17 -8.41 -24.03
C ASN A 199 14.09 -7.35 -24.67
N VAL A 200 14.10 -6.15 -24.11
CA VAL A 200 15.01 -5.09 -24.56
C VAL A 200 16.48 -5.51 -24.35
N ILE A 201 16.79 -6.05 -23.17
CA ILE A 201 18.16 -6.46 -22.82
C ILE A 201 18.66 -7.63 -23.68
N VAL A 202 17.82 -8.63 -23.95
CA VAL A 202 18.24 -9.81 -24.75
C VAL A 202 18.26 -9.53 -26.26
N GLY A 203 17.65 -8.44 -26.69
CA GLY A 203 17.60 -7.97 -28.07
C GLY A 203 16.63 -8.74 -28.97
N ARG A 204 16.40 -8.21 -30.19
CA ARG A 204 15.38 -8.70 -31.12
C ARG A 204 15.50 -10.17 -31.53
N GLY A 205 16.68 -10.73 -31.53
CA GLY A 205 16.91 -12.15 -31.89
C GLY A 205 16.40 -13.16 -30.84
N ARG A 206 16.04 -12.73 -29.65
CA ARG A 206 15.56 -13.54 -28.51
C ARG A 206 14.28 -13.00 -27.91
N TYR A 207 13.55 -12.20 -28.66
CA TYR A 207 12.32 -11.59 -28.19
C TYR A 207 11.26 -12.66 -27.85
N HIS A 208 10.75 -12.63 -26.63
CA HIS A 208 9.69 -13.51 -26.16
C HIS A 208 8.35 -12.80 -26.19
N ARG A 209 7.33 -13.48 -26.73
CA ARG A 209 5.96 -12.96 -26.69
C ARG A 209 5.48 -12.90 -25.23
N ILE A 210 5.08 -11.71 -24.80
CA ILE A 210 4.53 -11.48 -23.45
C ILE A 210 3.02 -11.69 -23.53
N ARG A 211 2.50 -12.64 -22.75
CA ARG A 211 1.06 -12.84 -22.61
C ARG A 211 0.45 -11.72 -21.78
N GLY A 212 -0.73 -11.23 -22.18
CA GLY A 212 -1.42 -10.15 -21.46
C GLY A 212 -0.92 -8.74 -21.79
N LEU A 213 0.13 -8.62 -22.62
CA LEU A 213 0.58 -7.32 -23.08
C LEU A 213 -0.29 -6.86 -24.27
N TYR A 214 -1.04 -5.81 -24.07
CA TYR A 214 -1.92 -5.18 -25.05
C TYR A 214 -1.48 -3.75 -25.33
N LEU A 215 -0.30 -3.58 -25.90
CA LEU A 215 0.11 -2.28 -26.44
C LEU A 215 -0.47 -2.12 -27.82
N PRO A 216 -0.99 -0.92 -28.17
CA PRO A 216 -1.49 -0.61 -29.51
C PRO A 216 -0.39 -0.62 -30.56
#